data_e6a3222e60898f723dd00c29f7d82e89
#
_entry.id   e6a3222e60898f723dd00c29f7d82e89
#
_cell.length_a   1.000
_cell.length_b   1.000
_cell.length_c   1.000
_cell.angle_alpha   90.00
_cell.angle_beta   90.00
_cell.angle_gamma   90.00
#
_symmetry.space_group_name_H-M   'P 1'
#
loop_
_entity.id
_entity.type
_entity.pdbx_description
1 polymer ?
#
loop_
_entity_poly.entity_id
_entity_poly.type
_entity_poly.pdbx_seq_one_letter_code
_entity_poly.pdbx_strand_id
1 'polypeptide(L)'
;MKKILVTGADGFIGSHLTEMLASQGHKVKALSMYNSFNYWGWLENINCKDKIEILTGDIRDPHFCKGIMKDVEIVFHLAALIAIPYSYVAPGSYVDTNISGTLNICQAAKENGITRV
;
A
#
# COMPACT_ATOMS: atom_id res chain seq x y z
N MET A 1 16.79 3.53 -11.39
CA MET A 1 15.33 3.59 -11.28
C MET A 1 14.79 2.21 -10.91
N LYS A 2 13.96 2.15 -9.89
CA LYS A 2 13.35 0.89 -9.44
C LYS A 2 11.83 1.00 -9.48
N LYS A 3 11.14 -0.15 -9.53
CA LYS A 3 9.69 -0.21 -9.43
C LYS A 3 9.33 -0.60 -8.00
N ILE A 4 8.61 0.28 -7.32
CA ILE A 4 8.37 0.21 -5.88
C ILE A 4 6.88 0.23 -5.60
N LEU A 5 6.43 -0.67 -4.72
CA LEU A 5 5.06 -0.67 -4.21
C LEU A 5 5.05 -0.04 -2.82
N VAL A 6 4.14 0.91 -2.60
CA VAL A 6 3.89 1.48 -1.28
C VAL A 6 2.46 1.15 -0.90
N THR A 7 2.26 0.35 0.15
CA THR A 7 0.93 0.14 0.72
C THR A 7 0.65 1.22 1.76
N GLY A 8 -0.61 1.56 1.97
CA GLY A 8 -0.95 2.67 2.85
C GLY A 8 -0.52 4.03 2.30
N ALA A 9 -0.40 4.13 0.98
CA ALA A 9 0.10 5.32 0.31
C ALA A 9 -0.83 6.53 0.44
N ASP A 10 -2.10 6.32 0.77
CA ASP A 10 -3.09 7.37 1.00
C ASP A 10 -3.00 7.98 2.41
N GLY A 11 -2.20 7.41 3.30
CA GLY A 11 -1.96 7.94 4.62
C GLY A 11 -0.93 9.08 4.63
N PHE A 12 -0.71 9.68 5.79
CA PHE A 12 0.19 10.81 5.93
C PHE A 12 1.64 10.43 5.56
N ILE A 13 2.18 9.40 6.21
CA ILE A 13 3.56 8.96 5.95
C ILE A 13 3.68 8.35 4.56
N GLY A 14 2.74 7.50 4.19
CA GLY A 14 2.77 6.80 2.89
C GLY A 14 2.72 7.73 1.70
N SER A 15 1.93 8.80 1.76
CA SER A 15 1.84 9.78 0.67
C SER A 15 3.13 10.58 0.51
N HIS A 16 3.75 10.97 1.63
CA HIS A 16 5.03 11.68 1.58
C HIS A 16 6.15 10.80 1.05
N LEU A 17 6.19 9.52 1.46
CA LEU A 17 7.15 8.56 0.93
C LEU A 17 6.95 8.35 -0.57
N THR A 18 5.71 8.20 -1.00
CA THR A 18 5.36 8.01 -2.41
C THR A 18 5.85 9.18 -3.27
N GLU A 19 5.57 10.41 -2.83
CA GLU A 19 6.02 11.61 -3.54
C GLU A 19 7.55 11.68 -3.59
N MET A 20 8.23 11.40 -2.49
CA MET A 20 9.69 11.43 -2.44
C MET A 20 10.29 10.42 -3.41
N LEU A 21 9.80 9.19 -3.42
CA LEU A 21 10.31 8.14 -4.30
C LEU A 21 10.09 8.50 -5.78
N ALA A 22 8.91 9.04 -6.11
CA ALA A 22 8.62 9.47 -7.48
C ALA A 22 9.51 10.63 -7.90
N SER A 23 9.78 11.57 -6.99
CA SER A 23 10.64 12.73 -7.27
C SER A 23 12.11 12.31 -7.51
N GLN A 24 12.52 11.17 -6.98
CA GLN A 24 13.85 10.60 -7.21
C GLN A 24 13.93 9.77 -8.50
N GLY A 25 12.86 9.71 -9.28
CA GLY A 25 12.85 9.03 -10.57
C GLY A 25 12.39 7.58 -10.53
N HIS A 26 11.95 7.08 -9.38
CA HIS A 26 11.40 5.72 -9.28
C HIS A 26 9.98 5.65 -9.81
N LYS A 27 9.58 4.49 -10.33
CA LYS A 27 8.20 4.21 -10.67
C LYS A 27 7.51 3.63 -9.45
N VAL A 28 6.43 4.28 -9.01
CA VAL A 28 5.75 3.92 -7.76
C VAL A 28 4.34 3.42 -8.04
N LYS A 29 4.03 2.24 -7.52
CA LYS A 29 2.65 1.76 -7.39
C LYS A 29 2.19 2.18 -6.00
N ALA A 30 1.22 3.07 -5.94
CA ALA A 30 0.68 3.60 -4.68
C ALA A 30 -0.65 2.93 -4.39
N LEU A 31 -0.69 2.08 -3.37
CA LEU A 31 -1.91 1.39 -2.97
C LEU A 31 -2.69 2.23 -1.98
N SER A 32 -3.89 2.63 -2.41
CA SER A 32 -4.88 3.30 -1.58
C SER A 32 -5.95 2.29 -1.15
N MET A 33 -6.39 2.36 0.09
CA MET A 33 -7.48 1.53 0.56
C MET A 33 -8.78 1.92 -0.14
N TYR A 34 -9.54 0.92 -0.60
CA TYR A 34 -10.85 1.16 -1.20
C TYR A 34 -11.77 1.86 -0.20
N ASN A 35 -12.46 2.90 -0.67
CA ASN A 35 -13.52 3.55 0.08
C ASN A 35 -14.66 3.93 -0.85
N SER A 36 -15.86 4.06 -0.29
CA SER A 36 -17.08 4.31 -1.06
C SER A 36 -17.13 5.69 -1.72
N PHE A 37 -16.26 6.60 -1.33
CA PHE A 37 -16.20 7.96 -1.87
C PHE A 37 -15.17 8.11 -2.99
N ASN A 38 -14.43 7.05 -3.30
CA ASN A 38 -13.37 7.06 -4.30
C ASN A 38 -12.34 8.17 -4.02
N TYR A 39 -12.02 8.38 -2.76
CA TYR A 39 -11.10 9.41 -2.29
C TYR A 39 -9.75 8.77 -1.93
N TRP A 40 -8.67 9.40 -2.37
CA TRP A 40 -7.31 8.87 -2.23
C TRP A 40 -6.54 9.48 -1.06
N GLY A 41 -7.22 10.11 -0.11
CA GLY A 41 -6.56 10.67 1.06
C GLY A 41 -5.50 11.71 0.69
N TRP A 42 -4.33 11.58 1.29
CA TRP A 42 -3.22 12.50 1.05
C TRP A 42 -2.68 12.47 -0.38
N LEU A 43 -2.93 11.39 -1.13
CA LEU A 43 -2.49 11.28 -2.52
C LEU A 43 -3.15 12.29 -3.45
N GLU A 44 -4.30 12.84 -3.06
CA GLU A 44 -5.00 13.85 -3.86
C GLU A 44 -4.16 15.11 -4.09
N ASN A 45 -3.24 15.40 -3.19
CA ASN A 45 -2.49 16.66 -3.17
C ASN A 45 -1.01 16.53 -3.52
N ILE A 46 -0.56 15.35 -3.94
CA ILE A 46 0.87 15.15 -4.24
C ILE A 46 1.20 15.56 -5.67
N ASN A 47 2.48 15.88 -5.87
CA ASN A 47 3.03 16.16 -7.19
C ASN A 47 3.58 14.88 -7.82
N CYS A 48 4.06 14.95 -9.07
CA CYS A 48 4.67 13.80 -9.77
C CYS A 48 3.72 12.63 -10.02
N LYS A 49 2.42 12.89 -10.16
CA LYS A 49 1.41 11.85 -10.40
C LYS A 49 1.64 11.06 -11.68
N ASP A 50 2.37 11.62 -12.63
CA ASP A 50 2.73 10.94 -13.89
C ASP A 50 3.64 9.72 -13.69
N LYS A 51 4.39 9.68 -12.56
CA LYS A 51 5.28 8.56 -12.21
C LYS A 51 4.64 7.62 -11.19
N ILE A 52 3.41 7.87 -10.80
CA ILE A 52 2.72 7.14 -9.77
C ILE A 52 1.49 6.47 -10.37
N GLU A 53 1.43 5.15 -10.24
CA GLU A 53 0.24 4.36 -10.57
C GLU A 53 -0.56 4.16 -9.29
N ILE A 54 -1.73 4.78 -9.21
CA ILE A 54 -2.58 4.66 -8.03
C ILE A 54 -3.48 3.44 -8.19
N LEU A 55 -3.38 2.51 -7.25
CA LEU A 55 -4.19 1.30 -7.21
C LEU A 55 -5.10 1.38 -5.99
N THR A 56 -6.33 0.91 -6.14
CA THR A 56 -7.30 0.89 -5.05
C THR A 56 -7.68 -0.56 -4.76
N GLY A 57 -7.57 -0.96 -3.50
CA GLY A 57 -7.91 -2.31 -3.09
C GLY A 57 -7.61 -2.55 -1.63
N ASP A 58 -7.74 -3.80 -1.22
CA ASP A 58 -7.62 -4.20 0.18
C ASP A 58 -6.58 -5.29 0.33
N ILE A 59 -5.61 -5.10 1.24
CA ILE A 59 -4.56 -6.09 1.51
C ILE A 59 -5.10 -7.36 2.17
N ARG A 60 -6.34 -7.36 2.64
CA ARG A 60 -7.00 -8.56 3.16
C ARG A 60 -7.34 -9.56 2.06
N ASP A 61 -7.31 -9.14 0.80
CA ASP A 61 -7.55 -10.01 -0.34
C ASP A 61 -6.23 -10.53 -0.89
N PRO A 62 -5.91 -11.84 -0.70
CA PRO A 62 -4.64 -12.40 -1.16
C PRO A 62 -4.48 -12.40 -2.69
N HIS A 63 -5.55 -12.52 -3.44
CA HIS A 63 -5.50 -12.47 -4.91
C HIS A 63 -5.13 -11.08 -5.40
N PHE A 64 -5.71 -10.05 -4.78
CA PHE A 64 -5.37 -8.67 -5.09
C PHE A 64 -3.90 -8.40 -4.79
N CYS A 65 -3.42 -8.81 -3.61
CA CYS A 65 -2.02 -8.64 -3.21
C CYS A 65 -1.07 -9.29 -4.21
N LYS A 66 -1.38 -10.49 -4.66
CA LYS A 66 -0.56 -11.19 -5.64
C LYS A 66 -0.49 -10.44 -6.97
N GLY A 67 -1.61 -9.90 -7.43
CA GLY A 67 -1.69 -9.18 -8.70
C GLY A 67 -0.89 -7.89 -8.72
N ILE A 68 -0.87 -7.14 -7.61
CA ILE A 68 -0.17 -5.86 -7.56
C ILE A 68 1.36 -5.98 -7.45
N MET A 69 1.87 -7.19 -7.17
CA MET A 69 3.31 -7.42 -7.04
C MET A 69 4.05 -7.56 -8.37
N LYS A 70 3.33 -7.61 -9.48
CA LYS A 70 3.93 -7.80 -10.80
C LYS A 70 4.97 -6.71 -11.09
N ASP A 71 6.18 -7.12 -11.47
CA ASP A 71 7.31 -6.24 -11.80
C ASP A 71 7.81 -5.36 -10.66
N VAL A 72 7.37 -5.59 -9.43
CA VAL A 72 7.81 -4.84 -8.26
C VAL A 72 9.14 -5.39 -7.75
N GLU A 73 10.04 -4.50 -7.37
CA GLU A 73 11.35 -4.86 -6.84
C GLU A 73 11.45 -4.66 -5.33
N ILE A 74 10.78 -3.64 -4.80
CA ILE A 74 10.83 -3.27 -3.38
C ILE A 74 9.41 -2.95 -2.91
N VAL A 75 9.06 -3.38 -1.70
CA VAL A 75 7.77 -3.08 -1.07
C VAL A 75 7.98 -2.32 0.23
N PHE A 76 7.33 -1.16 0.35
CA PHE A 76 7.19 -0.45 1.62
C PHE A 76 5.77 -0.69 2.12
N HIS A 77 5.64 -1.51 3.15
CA HIS A 77 4.34 -1.93 3.67
C HIS A 77 3.94 -1.05 4.86
N LEU A 78 3.10 -0.05 4.61
CA LEU A 78 2.65 0.90 5.62
C LEU A 78 1.14 0.80 5.89
N ALA A 79 0.43 -0.06 5.19
CA ALA A 79 -1.01 -0.23 5.39
C ALA A 79 -1.30 -0.91 6.72
N ALA A 80 -2.08 -0.24 7.56
CA ALA A 80 -2.47 -0.76 8.88
C ALA A 80 -3.65 0.06 9.43
N LEU A 81 -4.38 -0.52 10.36
CA LEU A 81 -5.33 0.21 11.19
C LEU A 81 -4.64 0.56 12.51
N ILE A 82 -4.63 1.83 12.88
CA ILE A 82 -3.84 2.32 14.00
C ILE A 82 -4.64 3.05 15.09
N ALA A 83 -5.91 3.39 14.85
CA ALA A 83 -6.73 4.12 15.83
C ALA A 83 -7.11 3.20 17.00
N ILE A 84 -6.51 3.41 18.16
CA ILE A 84 -6.73 2.56 19.34
C ILE A 84 -8.21 2.50 19.75
N PRO A 85 -8.95 3.62 19.84
CA PRO A 85 -10.38 3.52 20.21
C PRO A 85 -11.20 2.64 19.27
N TYR A 86 -10.93 2.69 17.98
CA TYR A 86 -11.64 1.88 17.00
C TYR A 86 -11.31 0.38 17.15
N SER A 87 -10.12 0.02 17.65
CA SER A 87 -9.75 -1.38 17.85
C SER A 87 -10.63 -2.09 18.87
N TYR A 88 -11.22 -1.37 19.81
CA TYR A 88 -12.16 -1.94 20.78
C TYR A 88 -13.55 -2.17 20.16
N VAL A 89 -13.88 -1.44 19.10
CA VAL A 89 -15.16 -1.57 18.40
C VAL A 89 -15.10 -2.65 17.33
N ALA A 90 -13.96 -2.74 16.63
CA ALA A 90 -13.80 -3.67 15.51
C ALA A 90 -12.46 -4.41 15.60
N PRO A 91 -12.23 -5.24 16.64
CA PRO A 91 -10.94 -5.93 16.79
C PRO A 91 -10.64 -6.88 15.63
N GLY A 92 -11.66 -7.53 15.05
CA GLY A 92 -11.48 -8.41 13.90
C GLY A 92 -10.89 -7.69 12.70
N SER A 93 -11.29 -6.44 12.45
CA SER A 93 -10.75 -5.63 11.35
C SER A 93 -9.26 -5.35 11.54
N TYR A 94 -8.81 -5.15 12.79
CA TYR A 94 -7.39 -4.94 13.09
C TYR A 94 -6.58 -6.20 12.86
N VAL A 95 -7.09 -7.36 13.27
CA VAL A 95 -6.44 -8.65 13.03
C VAL A 95 -6.36 -8.91 11.52
N ASP A 96 -7.47 -8.74 10.80
CA ASP A 96 -7.51 -8.99 9.37
C ASP A 96 -6.58 -8.06 8.59
N THR A 97 -6.52 -6.79 8.95
CA THR A 97 -5.69 -5.82 8.25
C THR A 97 -4.23 -5.92 8.68
N ASN A 98 -3.96 -5.90 9.98
CA ASN A 98 -2.58 -5.77 10.47
C ASN A 98 -1.84 -7.10 10.50
N ILE A 99 -2.53 -8.21 10.64
CA ILE A 99 -1.91 -9.55 10.67
C ILE A 99 -2.11 -10.25 9.33
N SER A 100 -3.35 -10.55 8.96
CA SER A 100 -3.64 -11.28 7.73
C SER A 100 -3.25 -10.50 6.49
N GLY A 101 -3.48 -9.17 6.48
CA GLY A 101 -3.06 -8.31 5.38
C GLY A 101 -1.55 -8.29 5.21
N THR A 102 -0.80 -8.19 6.29
CA THR A 102 0.67 -8.23 6.26
C THR A 102 1.16 -9.58 5.75
N LEU A 103 0.54 -10.68 6.21
CA LEU A 103 0.85 -12.01 5.72
C LEU A 103 0.62 -12.10 4.21
N ASN A 104 -0.50 -11.56 3.72
CA ASN A 104 -0.82 -11.58 2.29
C ASN A 104 0.23 -10.82 1.47
N ILE A 105 0.68 -9.67 1.96
CA ILE A 105 1.74 -8.87 1.29
C ILE A 105 3.05 -9.66 1.28
N CYS A 106 3.46 -10.23 2.40
CA CYS A 106 4.71 -11.00 2.48
C CYS A 106 4.66 -12.25 1.61
N GLN A 107 3.54 -12.96 1.60
CA GLN A 107 3.37 -14.16 0.79
C GLN A 107 3.39 -13.84 -0.70
N ALA A 108 2.69 -12.77 -1.10
CA ALA A 108 2.69 -12.32 -2.49
C ALA A 108 4.08 -11.88 -2.95
N ALA A 109 4.83 -11.18 -2.09
CA ALA A 109 6.19 -10.78 -2.38
C ALA A 109 7.10 -12.00 -2.56
N LYS A 110 6.98 -12.99 -1.69
CA LYS A 110 7.75 -14.22 -1.79
C LYS A 110 7.47 -14.96 -3.09
N GLU A 111 6.20 -15.09 -3.46
CA GLU A 111 5.79 -15.79 -4.69
C GLU A 111 6.27 -15.09 -5.95
N ASN A 112 6.46 -13.78 -5.91
CA ASN A 112 6.93 -12.98 -7.04
C ASN A 112 8.45 -12.72 -7.00
N GLY A 113 9.18 -13.35 -6.08
CA GLY A 113 10.63 -13.25 -6.01
C GLY A 113 11.14 -11.89 -5.50
N ILE A 114 10.32 -11.13 -4.81
CA ILE A 114 10.71 -9.85 -4.24
C ILE A 114 11.58 -10.12 -3.00
N THR A 115 12.75 -9.51 -2.95
CA THR A 115 13.74 -9.79 -1.89
C THR A 115 13.73 -8.75 -0.77
N ARG A 116 12.99 -7.64 -0.92
CA ARG A 116 12.99 -6.56 0.08
C ARG A 116 11.59 -6.04 0.31
N VAL A 117 11.16 -6.22 1.54
CA VAL A 117 9.87 -5.71 2.03
C VAL A 117 10.11 -4.89 3.28
#